data_39a884b67ca871c4ff753a8c2d04c7a8
#
_entry.id   39a884b67ca871c4ff753a8c2d04c7a8
#
_cell.length_a   1.000
_cell.length_b   1.000
_cell.length_c   1.000
_cell.angle_alpha   90.00
_cell.angle_beta   90.00
_cell.angle_gamma   90.00
#
_symmetry.space_group_name_H-M   'P 1'
#
loop_
_entity.id
_entity.type
_entity.pdbx_description
1 polymer ?
#
loop_
_entity_poly.entity_id
_entity_poly.type
_entity_poly.pdbx_seq_one_letter_code
_entity_poly.pdbx_strand_id
1 'polypeptide(L)'
;MFGFNFDKRTLYIMIGILALLALASYGTEGIFDLVISIPAVLLAITVHEFGHAIAAYKLGDDTPLRQGRLSLNPFDHVDPLGLAMLLFAHIGWGKPVQVDPRNYNRNITVEKADAIVSFAGPLMNFITAIIFALIYCAIIKFAGIGFLTSSIGTIILSMIAYVITMDIGLGVFNLIPLPPLDGSKIFLPILPYNAKMWLMDHERMFYFIFLIIWITGIAGNLISPIIGGMTEGILNLSMGIFGLR
;
A
#
# COMPACT_ATOMS: atom_id res chain seq x y z
N MET A 1 17.09 7.41 -4.30
CA MET A 1 16.49 6.70 -3.15
C MET A 1 17.38 6.92 -1.95
N PHE A 2 16.88 7.55 -0.91
CA PHE A 2 17.66 7.85 0.29
C PHE A 2 17.80 6.57 1.11
N GLY A 3 18.86 5.80 0.86
CA GLY A 3 19.27 4.71 1.75
C GLY A 3 19.91 5.31 3.00
N PHE A 4 19.11 5.68 3.99
CA PHE A 4 19.63 6.03 5.30
C PHE A 4 20.12 4.76 5.99
N ASN A 5 21.41 4.53 5.96
CA ASN A 5 22.05 3.41 6.66
C ASN A 5 22.31 3.86 8.12
N PHE A 6 21.24 3.82 8.94
CA PHE A 6 21.37 4.04 10.37
C PHE A 6 21.97 2.79 11.03
N ASP A 7 22.81 2.99 12.02
CA ASP A 7 23.22 1.88 12.88
C ASP A 7 22.00 1.38 13.68
N LYS A 8 22.02 0.11 14.09
CA LYS A 8 20.88 -0.51 14.79
C LYS A 8 20.48 0.27 16.06
N ARG A 9 21.44 0.88 16.76
CA ARG A 9 21.19 1.64 17.98
C ARG A 9 20.40 2.92 17.67
N THR A 10 20.81 3.68 16.68
CA THR A 10 20.12 4.90 16.22
C THR A 10 18.70 4.58 15.76
N LEU A 11 18.53 3.48 15.02
CA LEU A 11 17.22 3.02 14.58
C LEU A 11 16.29 2.71 15.77
N TYR A 12 16.76 1.96 16.78
CA TYR A 12 15.96 1.64 17.97
C TYR A 12 15.62 2.88 18.79
N ILE A 13 16.53 3.84 18.89
CA ILE A 13 16.28 5.12 19.58
C ILE A 13 15.19 5.90 18.84
N MET A 14 15.26 5.99 17.52
CA MET A 14 14.25 6.69 16.70
C MET A 14 12.88 6.03 16.83
N ILE A 15 12.79 4.71 16.74
CA ILE A 15 11.55 3.97 16.95
C ILE A 15 11.00 4.21 18.37
N GLY A 16 11.85 4.18 19.38
CA GLY A 16 11.46 4.45 20.76
C GLY A 16 10.90 5.87 20.95
N ILE A 17 11.53 6.87 20.36
CA ILE A 17 11.03 8.25 20.41
C ILE A 17 9.68 8.36 19.70
N LEU A 18 9.53 7.78 18.50
CA LEU A 18 8.27 7.78 17.76
C LEU A 18 7.15 7.07 18.55
N ALA A 19 7.47 5.94 19.19
CA ALA A 19 6.53 5.23 20.04
C ALA A 19 6.08 6.06 21.25
N LEU A 20 7.00 6.79 21.91
CA LEU A 20 6.68 7.68 23.02
C LEU A 20 5.82 8.87 22.57
N LEU A 21 6.12 9.45 21.42
CA LEU A 21 5.30 10.53 20.85
C LEU A 21 3.90 10.04 20.49
N ALA A 22 3.77 8.83 19.94
CA ALA A 22 2.49 8.21 19.65
C ALA A 22 1.68 7.95 20.95
N LEU A 23 2.33 7.41 21.98
CA LEU A 23 1.71 7.22 23.31
C LEU A 23 1.13 8.52 23.86
N ALA A 24 1.88 9.61 23.72
CA ALA A 24 1.44 10.92 24.18
C ALA A 24 0.28 11.51 23.34
N SER A 25 0.21 11.17 22.05
CA SER A 25 -0.76 11.75 21.10
C SER A 25 -2.07 10.97 21.00
N TYR A 26 -2.01 9.65 21.05
CA TYR A 26 -3.16 8.77 20.75
C TYR A 26 -3.90 8.24 21.99
N GLY A 27 -3.31 8.32 23.17
CA GLY A 27 -3.86 7.65 24.36
C GLY A 27 -3.91 6.11 24.23
N THR A 28 -4.54 5.43 25.18
CA THR A 28 -4.57 3.96 25.21
C THR A 28 -5.43 3.34 24.11
N GLU A 29 -6.55 3.97 23.74
CA GLU A 29 -7.44 3.49 22.68
C GLU A 29 -6.79 3.60 21.29
N GLY A 30 -6.17 4.73 21.00
CA GLY A 30 -5.48 4.91 19.72
C GLY A 30 -4.27 3.97 19.54
N ILE A 31 -3.61 3.57 20.64
CA ILE A 31 -2.55 2.56 20.59
C ILE A 31 -3.10 1.19 20.25
N PHE A 32 -4.26 0.85 20.81
CA PHE A 32 -4.92 -0.42 20.49
C PHE A 32 -5.24 -0.49 19.00
N ASP A 33 -5.84 0.57 18.44
CA ASP A 33 -6.13 0.66 17.02
C ASP A 33 -4.86 0.58 16.15
N LEU A 34 -3.80 1.24 16.58
CA LEU A 34 -2.51 1.18 15.91
C LEU A 34 -1.96 -0.26 15.88
N VAL A 35 -1.99 -0.97 17.01
CA VAL A 35 -1.50 -2.35 17.10
C VAL A 35 -2.31 -3.30 16.21
N ILE A 36 -3.64 -3.20 16.23
CA ILE A 36 -4.49 -4.06 15.39
C ILE A 36 -4.43 -3.71 13.90
N SER A 37 -3.97 -2.51 13.54
CA SER A 37 -3.75 -2.13 12.14
C SER A 37 -2.43 -2.65 11.56
N ILE A 38 -1.44 -3.03 12.40
CA ILE A 38 -0.12 -3.52 11.94
C ILE A 38 -0.23 -4.66 10.92
N PRO A 39 -1.01 -5.75 11.17
CA PRO A 39 -1.13 -6.82 10.20
C PRO A 39 -1.69 -6.36 8.85
N ALA A 40 -2.62 -5.41 8.86
CA ALA A 40 -3.21 -4.84 7.65
C ALA A 40 -2.16 -4.06 6.83
N VAL A 41 -1.37 -3.22 7.50
CA VAL A 41 -0.28 -2.46 6.86
C VAL A 41 0.77 -3.39 6.28
N LEU A 42 1.19 -4.40 7.05
CA LEU A 42 2.17 -5.40 6.59
C LEU A 42 1.66 -6.15 5.36
N LEU A 43 0.40 -6.58 5.38
CA LEU A 43 -0.22 -7.28 4.25
C LEU A 43 -0.30 -6.37 3.03
N ALA A 44 -0.81 -5.15 3.18
CA ALA A 44 -0.99 -4.20 2.08
C ALA A 44 0.33 -3.89 1.36
N ILE A 45 1.41 -3.62 2.10
CA ILE A 45 2.74 -3.39 1.51
C ILE A 45 3.25 -4.68 0.84
N THR A 46 3.08 -5.84 1.48
CA THR A 46 3.59 -7.11 0.96
C THR A 46 2.94 -7.48 -0.36
N VAL A 47 1.61 -7.42 -0.45
CA VAL A 47 0.89 -7.79 -1.69
C VAL A 47 1.15 -6.79 -2.81
N HIS A 48 1.32 -5.51 -2.47
CA HIS A 48 1.69 -4.47 -3.41
C HIS A 48 3.05 -4.75 -4.06
N GLU A 49 4.08 -4.93 -3.26
CA GLU A 49 5.44 -5.21 -3.74
C GLU A 49 5.52 -6.57 -4.46
N PHE A 50 4.79 -7.58 -3.97
CA PHE A 50 4.66 -8.86 -4.66
C PHE A 50 3.99 -8.69 -6.04
N GLY A 51 3.01 -7.80 -6.16
CA GLY A 51 2.38 -7.45 -7.43
C GLY A 51 3.40 -6.97 -8.47
N HIS A 52 4.28 -6.05 -8.10
CA HIS A 52 5.38 -5.59 -8.95
C HIS A 52 6.33 -6.73 -9.31
N ALA A 53 6.74 -7.52 -8.30
CA ALA A 53 7.68 -8.61 -8.48
C ALA A 53 7.16 -9.67 -9.47
N ILE A 54 5.91 -10.12 -9.32
CA ILE A 54 5.32 -11.14 -10.18
C ILE A 54 5.10 -10.64 -11.61
N ALA A 55 4.71 -9.37 -11.77
CA ALA A 55 4.53 -8.76 -13.09
C ALA A 55 5.86 -8.62 -13.82
N ALA A 56 6.91 -8.11 -13.16
CA ALA A 56 8.25 -8.02 -13.72
C ALA A 56 8.78 -9.40 -14.14
N TYR A 57 8.66 -10.40 -13.26
CA TYR A 57 9.06 -11.77 -13.54
C TYR A 57 8.34 -12.35 -14.77
N LYS A 58 7.03 -12.17 -14.87
CA LYS A 58 6.25 -12.62 -16.04
C LYS A 58 6.63 -11.90 -17.32
N LEU A 59 7.13 -10.69 -17.24
CA LEU A 59 7.63 -9.91 -18.37
C LEU A 59 9.09 -10.23 -18.73
N GLY A 60 9.74 -11.17 -18.03
CA GLY A 60 11.07 -11.66 -18.35
C GLY A 60 12.18 -11.17 -17.42
N ASP A 61 11.86 -10.28 -16.47
CA ASP A 61 12.84 -9.79 -15.50
C ASP A 61 12.87 -10.69 -14.26
N ASP A 62 13.92 -11.49 -14.14
CA ASP A 62 14.17 -12.36 -13.00
C ASP A 62 14.89 -11.67 -11.82
N THR A 63 15.14 -10.36 -11.91
CA THR A 63 15.77 -9.58 -10.84
C THR A 63 15.03 -9.70 -9.51
N PRO A 64 13.70 -9.58 -9.44
CA PRO A 64 12.96 -9.76 -8.18
C PRO A 64 13.12 -11.18 -7.60
N LEU A 65 13.13 -12.20 -8.45
CA LEU A 65 13.33 -13.58 -8.03
C LEU A 65 14.72 -13.79 -7.43
N ARG A 66 15.77 -13.31 -8.10
CA ARG A 66 17.17 -13.43 -7.63
C ARG A 66 17.41 -12.71 -6.32
N GLN A 67 16.65 -11.66 -6.05
CA GLN A 67 16.73 -10.88 -4.80
C GLN A 67 15.84 -11.43 -3.68
N GLY A 68 15.13 -12.56 -3.90
CA GLY A 68 14.21 -13.13 -2.93
C GLY A 68 12.95 -12.29 -2.71
N ARG A 69 12.58 -11.42 -3.70
CA ARG A 69 11.45 -10.52 -3.61
C ARG A 69 10.15 -11.09 -4.19
N LEU A 70 10.22 -12.21 -4.88
CA LEU A 70 9.05 -12.96 -5.33
C LEU A 70 8.51 -13.81 -4.16
N SER A 71 8.07 -13.16 -3.10
CA SER A 71 7.72 -13.73 -1.80
C SER A 71 6.52 -13.00 -1.22
N LEU A 72 5.70 -13.70 -0.45
CA LEU A 72 4.63 -13.13 0.37
C LEU A 72 5.05 -12.97 1.85
N ASN A 73 6.33 -13.14 2.15
CA ASN A 73 6.85 -12.88 3.49
C ASN A 73 7.00 -11.37 3.72
N PRO A 74 6.28 -10.77 4.70
CA PRO A 74 6.33 -9.33 4.95
C PRO A 74 7.75 -8.80 5.21
N PHE A 75 8.60 -9.59 5.85
CA PHE A 75 9.97 -9.17 6.19
C PHE A 75 10.87 -8.94 4.97
N ASP A 76 10.49 -9.49 3.83
CA ASP A 76 11.20 -9.23 2.57
C ASP A 76 10.85 -7.86 1.98
N HIS A 77 9.70 -7.28 2.31
CA HIS A 77 9.13 -6.08 1.69
C HIS A 77 9.06 -4.87 2.60
N VAL A 78 9.19 -5.06 3.91
CA VAL A 78 9.03 -3.99 4.89
C VAL A 78 10.37 -3.39 5.29
N ASP A 79 10.45 -2.07 5.27
CA ASP A 79 11.51 -1.29 5.91
C ASP A 79 11.07 -0.98 7.35
N PRO A 80 11.83 -1.38 8.38
CA PRO A 80 11.44 -1.14 9.77
C PRO A 80 11.22 0.33 10.12
N LEU A 81 12.03 1.23 9.56
CA LEU A 81 11.86 2.66 9.77
C LEU A 81 10.66 3.19 8.98
N GLY A 82 10.48 2.76 7.73
CA GLY A 82 9.32 3.11 6.92
C GLY A 82 8.01 2.66 7.57
N LEU A 83 7.98 1.46 8.16
CA LEU A 83 6.83 0.96 8.92
C LEU A 83 6.56 1.81 10.16
N ALA A 84 7.60 2.12 10.96
CA ALA A 84 7.45 2.96 12.13
C ALA A 84 6.94 4.36 11.76
N MET A 85 7.48 4.98 10.71
CA MET A 85 7.01 6.27 10.21
C MET A 85 5.57 6.20 9.72
N LEU A 86 5.15 5.10 9.05
CA LEU A 86 3.78 4.92 8.62
C LEU A 86 2.82 4.83 9.80
N LEU A 87 3.17 4.05 10.82
CA LEU A 87 2.34 3.86 12.00
C LEU A 87 2.21 5.12 12.87
N PHE A 88 3.30 5.88 13.04
CA PHE A 88 3.33 6.99 13.99
C PHE A 88 3.18 8.37 13.35
N ALA A 89 3.64 8.54 12.13
CA ALA A 89 3.58 9.81 11.41
C ALA A 89 2.65 9.78 10.19
N HIS A 90 1.99 8.64 9.92
CA HIS A 90 1.15 8.39 8.74
C HIS A 90 1.89 8.63 7.41
N ILE A 91 3.21 8.63 7.44
CA ILE A 91 4.10 8.75 6.28
C ILE A 91 5.07 7.59 6.37
N GLY A 92 5.02 6.66 5.43
CA GLY A 92 5.91 5.51 5.45
C GLY A 92 6.24 5.01 4.05
N TRP A 93 7.13 4.06 4.01
CA TRP A 93 7.56 3.41 2.78
C TRP A 93 7.89 1.95 3.04
N GLY A 94 7.67 1.13 2.02
CA GLY A 94 8.18 -0.23 1.97
C GLY A 94 9.63 -0.27 1.49
N LYS A 95 10.19 -1.45 1.47
CA LYS A 95 11.44 -1.76 0.78
C LYS A 95 11.10 -2.15 -0.65
N PRO A 96 11.25 -1.24 -1.63
CA PRO A 96 10.72 -1.43 -2.97
C PRO A 96 11.40 -2.60 -3.68
N VAL A 97 10.62 -3.29 -4.50
CA VAL A 97 11.13 -4.29 -5.43
C VAL A 97 11.94 -3.59 -6.51
N GLN A 98 13.16 -4.07 -6.73
CA GLN A 98 13.99 -3.59 -7.84
C GLN A 98 13.63 -4.37 -9.09
N VAL A 99 13.37 -3.64 -10.17
CA VAL A 99 13.13 -4.19 -11.51
C VAL A 99 14.19 -3.66 -12.48
N ASP A 100 14.60 -4.49 -13.43
CA ASP A 100 15.53 -4.11 -14.49
C ASP A 100 14.82 -4.15 -15.85
N PRO A 101 14.42 -2.98 -16.39
CA PRO A 101 13.71 -2.91 -17.67
C PRO A 101 14.48 -3.51 -18.86
N ARG A 102 15.81 -3.67 -18.75
CA ARG A 102 16.63 -4.28 -19.81
C ARG A 102 16.36 -5.76 -20.00
N ASN A 103 15.80 -6.41 -18.97
CA ASN A 103 15.47 -7.84 -18.97
C ASN A 103 14.07 -8.12 -19.53
N TYR A 104 13.26 -7.11 -19.78
CA TYR A 104 11.90 -7.32 -20.29
C TYR A 104 11.90 -7.98 -21.67
N ASN A 105 10.89 -8.79 -21.92
CA ASN A 105 10.64 -9.43 -23.21
C ASN A 105 10.57 -8.39 -24.33
N ARG A 106 11.28 -8.60 -25.42
CA ARG A 106 11.35 -7.67 -26.57
C ARG A 106 10.05 -7.53 -27.36
N ASN A 107 9.03 -8.30 -27.04
CA ASN A 107 7.72 -8.23 -27.68
C ASN A 107 6.85 -7.07 -27.18
N ILE A 108 7.29 -6.37 -26.13
CA ILE A 108 6.63 -5.22 -25.55
C ILE A 108 7.62 -4.06 -25.40
N THR A 109 7.15 -2.83 -25.56
CA THR A 109 8.00 -1.66 -25.30
C THR A 109 8.27 -1.52 -23.81
N VAL A 110 9.46 -1.07 -23.44
CA VAL A 110 9.88 -0.88 -22.04
C VAL A 110 8.87 -0.04 -21.27
N GLU A 111 8.37 1.03 -21.85
CA GLU A 111 7.38 1.92 -21.23
C GLU A 111 6.06 1.22 -20.90
N LYS A 112 5.57 0.37 -21.81
CA LYS A 112 4.36 -0.42 -21.56
C LYS A 112 4.59 -1.49 -20.50
N ALA A 113 5.77 -2.11 -20.52
CA ALA A 113 6.14 -3.09 -19.50
C ALA A 113 6.23 -2.43 -18.12
N ASP A 114 6.90 -1.27 -18.00
CA ASP A 114 6.95 -0.49 -16.76
C ASP A 114 5.56 -0.08 -16.27
N ALA A 115 4.66 0.32 -17.18
CA ALA A 115 3.29 0.65 -16.82
C ALA A 115 2.52 -0.57 -16.26
N ILE A 116 2.70 -1.75 -16.87
CA ILE A 116 2.08 -3.01 -16.38
C ILE A 116 2.64 -3.38 -15.01
N VAL A 117 3.97 -3.31 -14.85
CA VAL A 117 4.61 -3.59 -13.56
C VAL A 117 4.10 -2.64 -12.50
N SER A 118 4.08 -1.33 -12.80
CA SER A 118 3.61 -0.32 -11.84
C SER A 118 2.12 -0.46 -11.51
N PHE A 119 1.27 -0.87 -12.47
CA PHE A 119 -0.14 -1.12 -12.20
C PHE A 119 -0.39 -2.37 -11.36
N ALA A 120 0.50 -3.37 -11.44
CA ALA A 120 0.33 -4.65 -10.76
C ALA A 120 0.32 -4.53 -9.23
N GLY A 121 1.07 -3.59 -8.64
CA GLY A 121 1.03 -3.30 -7.21
C GLY A 121 -0.35 -2.86 -6.73
N PRO A 122 -0.87 -1.72 -7.23
CA PRO A 122 -2.24 -1.28 -6.91
C PRO A 122 -3.32 -2.33 -7.20
N LEU A 123 -3.19 -3.06 -8.31
CA LEU A 123 -4.14 -4.12 -8.65
C LEU A 123 -4.18 -5.23 -7.60
N MET A 124 -3.05 -5.67 -7.09
CA MET A 124 -2.98 -6.68 -6.03
C MET A 124 -3.63 -6.18 -4.74
N ASN A 125 -3.47 -4.92 -4.40
CA ASN A 125 -4.18 -4.34 -3.26
C ASN A 125 -5.70 -4.39 -3.45
N PHE A 126 -6.24 -4.00 -4.60
CA PHE A 126 -7.69 -4.07 -4.84
C PHE A 126 -8.22 -5.51 -4.81
N ILE A 127 -7.47 -6.46 -5.37
CA ILE A 127 -7.83 -7.88 -5.30
C ILE A 127 -7.88 -8.35 -3.83
N THR A 128 -6.88 -7.99 -3.03
CA THR A 128 -6.82 -8.32 -1.60
C THR A 128 -8.00 -7.70 -0.85
N ALA A 129 -8.29 -6.42 -1.08
CA ALA A 129 -9.44 -5.75 -0.47
C ALA A 129 -10.77 -6.46 -0.78
N ILE A 130 -10.99 -6.89 -2.03
CA ILE A 130 -12.20 -7.64 -2.43
C ILE A 130 -12.26 -8.99 -1.71
N ILE A 131 -11.16 -9.73 -1.66
CA ILE A 131 -11.10 -11.03 -0.96
C ILE A 131 -11.45 -10.85 0.52
N PHE A 132 -10.86 -9.86 1.19
CA PHE A 132 -11.12 -9.62 2.60
C PHE A 132 -12.54 -9.06 2.86
N ALA A 133 -13.13 -8.31 1.95
CA ALA A 133 -14.52 -7.89 2.03
C ALA A 133 -15.48 -9.10 1.94
N LEU A 134 -15.20 -10.05 1.07
CA LEU A 134 -15.96 -11.30 1.01
C LEU A 134 -15.82 -12.12 2.30
N ILE A 135 -14.61 -12.23 2.85
CA ILE A 135 -14.34 -12.90 4.14
C ILE A 135 -15.10 -12.19 5.27
N TYR A 136 -15.07 -10.86 5.31
CA TYR A 136 -15.80 -10.05 6.31
C TYR A 136 -17.30 -10.35 6.28
N CYS A 137 -17.91 -10.32 5.10
CA CYS A 137 -19.34 -10.61 4.91
C CYS A 137 -19.69 -12.08 5.22
N ALA A 138 -18.78 -13.02 4.87
CA ALA A 138 -18.97 -14.43 5.23
C ALA A 138 -18.97 -14.63 6.75
N ILE A 139 -18.08 -13.99 7.48
CA ILE A 139 -18.06 -14.05 8.95
C ILE A 139 -19.36 -13.47 9.51
N ILE A 140 -19.83 -12.31 9.05
CA ILE A 140 -21.09 -11.72 9.49
C ILE A 140 -22.28 -12.67 9.21
N LYS A 141 -22.30 -13.33 8.06
CA LYS A 141 -23.39 -14.22 7.67
C LYS A 141 -23.43 -15.51 8.46
N PHE A 142 -22.28 -16.13 8.71
CA PHE A 142 -22.21 -17.49 9.20
C PHE A 142 -21.76 -17.61 10.67
N ALA A 143 -21.11 -16.60 11.22
CA ALA A 143 -20.76 -16.61 12.65
C ALA A 143 -22.01 -16.29 13.50
N GLY A 144 -22.16 -16.99 14.60
CA GLY A 144 -23.25 -16.72 15.54
C GLY A 144 -23.09 -15.37 16.24
N ILE A 145 -24.20 -14.80 16.70
CA ILE A 145 -24.24 -13.49 17.37
C ILE A 145 -23.26 -13.42 18.56
N GLY A 146 -23.09 -14.52 19.30
CA GLY A 146 -22.16 -14.59 20.43
C GLY A 146 -20.69 -14.37 20.01
N PHE A 147 -20.29 -14.82 18.82
CA PHE A 147 -18.97 -14.48 18.27
C PHE A 147 -18.89 -13.03 17.85
N LEU A 148 -19.87 -12.53 17.11
CA LEU A 148 -19.87 -11.16 16.59
C LEU A 148 -19.83 -10.11 17.70
N THR A 149 -20.43 -10.40 18.85
CA THR A 149 -20.44 -9.49 20.02
C THR A 149 -19.32 -9.77 21.03
N SER A 150 -18.52 -10.81 20.81
CA SER A 150 -17.36 -11.10 21.67
C SER A 150 -16.20 -10.14 21.38
N SER A 151 -15.33 -9.90 22.38
CA SER A 151 -14.12 -9.10 22.20
C SER A 151 -13.22 -9.66 21.10
N ILE A 152 -13.11 -10.98 20.96
CA ILE A 152 -12.30 -11.63 19.92
C ILE A 152 -12.92 -11.39 18.54
N GLY A 153 -14.24 -11.56 18.41
CA GLY A 153 -14.95 -11.33 17.15
C GLY A 153 -14.83 -9.87 16.69
N THR A 154 -14.98 -8.92 17.61
CA THR A 154 -14.80 -7.50 17.30
C THR A 154 -13.38 -7.18 16.85
N ILE A 155 -12.35 -7.71 17.52
CA ILE A 155 -10.95 -7.51 17.11
C ILE A 155 -10.71 -8.07 15.72
N ILE A 156 -11.15 -9.32 15.44
CA ILE A 156 -10.96 -9.94 14.12
C ILE A 156 -11.67 -9.13 13.02
N LEU A 157 -12.91 -8.71 13.24
CA LEU A 157 -13.63 -7.90 12.28
C LEU A 157 -12.97 -6.54 12.05
N SER A 158 -12.47 -5.89 13.10
CA SER A 158 -11.71 -4.64 12.98
C SER A 158 -10.41 -4.85 12.17
N MET A 159 -9.65 -5.91 12.44
CA MET A 159 -8.45 -6.23 11.66
C MET A 159 -8.77 -6.42 10.18
N ILE A 160 -9.83 -7.14 9.85
CA ILE A 160 -10.26 -7.34 8.46
C ILE A 160 -10.69 -6.01 7.84
N ALA A 161 -11.43 -5.17 8.56
CA ALA A 161 -11.82 -3.85 8.09
C ALA A 161 -10.59 -2.96 7.81
N TYR A 162 -9.56 -3.01 8.66
CA TYR A 162 -8.29 -2.33 8.40
C TYR A 162 -7.61 -2.87 7.14
N VAL A 163 -7.59 -4.19 6.91
CA VAL A 163 -7.04 -4.75 5.65
C VAL A 163 -7.75 -4.15 4.45
N ILE A 164 -9.08 -4.17 4.44
CA ILE A 164 -9.87 -3.64 3.31
C ILE A 164 -9.52 -2.17 3.06
N THR A 165 -9.53 -1.34 4.11
CA THR A 165 -9.32 0.10 3.98
C THR A 165 -7.87 0.44 3.61
N MET A 166 -6.88 -0.25 4.19
CA MET A 166 -5.46 -0.03 3.91
C MET A 166 -5.09 -0.45 2.49
N ASP A 167 -5.59 -1.60 2.03
CA ASP A 167 -5.35 -2.05 0.66
C ASP A 167 -5.99 -1.12 -0.36
N ILE A 168 -7.24 -0.70 -0.17
CA ILE A 168 -7.87 0.31 -1.05
C ILE A 168 -7.08 1.62 -0.99
N GLY A 169 -6.71 2.07 0.21
CA GLY A 169 -5.96 3.30 0.41
C GLY A 169 -4.62 3.30 -0.33
N LEU A 170 -3.83 2.24 -0.16
CA LEU A 170 -2.53 2.10 -0.81
C LEU A 170 -2.66 1.98 -2.33
N GLY A 171 -3.67 1.23 -2.81
CA GLY A 171 -3.96 1.10 -4.23
C GLY A 171 -4.35 2.42 -4.89
N VAL A 172 -5.31 3.15 -4.29
CA VAL A 172 -5.77 4.48 -4.79
C VAL A 172 -4.62 5.48 -4.76
N PHE A 173 -3.88 5.52 -3.65
CA PHE A 173 -2.75 6.42 -3.48
C PHE A 173 -1.70 6.23 -4.55
N ASN A 174 -1.30 4.99 -4.82
CA ASN A 174 -0.30 4.69 -5.84
C ASN A 174 -0.79 4.88 -7.27
N LEU A 175 -2.10 5.00 -7.52
CA LEU A 175 -2.63 5.35 -8.84
C LEU A 175 -2.58 6.86 -9.16
N ILE A 176 -2.22 7.72 -8.21
CA ILE A 176 -2.06 9.15 -8.47
C ILE A 176 -0.93 9.35 -9.48
N PRO A 177 -1.15 10.10 -10.59
CA PRO A 177 -0.16 10.29 -11.65
C PRO A 177 0.94 11.29 -11.27
N LEU A 178 1.55 11.11 -10.11
CA LEU A 178 2.56 12.02 -9.57
C LEU A 178 3.79 11.22 -9.10
N PRO A 179 5.00 11.53 -9.57
CA PRO A 179 6.22 10.97 -8.99
C PRO A 179 6.31 11.26 -7.48
N PRO A 180 6.69 10.30 -6.63
CA PRO A 180 7.32 9.02 -6.93
C PRO A 180 6.36 7.82 -7.07
N LEU A 181 5.06 8.04 -7.17
CA LEU A 181 4.04 7.02 -7.15
C LEU A 181 3.97 6.23 -8.47
N ASP A 182 3.47 5.01 -8.41
CA ASP A 182 3.33 4.11 -9.57
C ASP A 182 2.48 4.70 -10.68
N GLY A 183 1.45 5.48 -10.33
CA GLY A 183 0.59 6.18 -11.26
C GLY A 183 1.37 7.04 -12.27
N SER A 184 2.48 7.63 -11.86
CA SER A 184 3.33 8.38 -12.78
C SER A 184 3.82 7.54 -13.95
N LYS A 185 4.24 6.29 -13.68
CA LYS A 185 4.72 5.35 -14.71
C LYS A 185 3.58 4.73 -15.52
N ILE A 186 2.42 4.52 -14.90
CA ILE A 186 1.23 3.97 -15.56
C ILE A 186 0.76 4.88 -16.69
N PHE A 187 0.81 6.19 -16.47
CA PHE A 187 0.32 7.16 -17.46
C PHE A 187 1.38 7.61 -18.47
N LEU A 188 2.66 7.37 -18.22
CA LEU A 188 3.75 7.76 -19.14
C LEU A 188 3.53 7.31 -20.60
N PRO A 189 3.11 6.07 -20.90
CA PRO A 189 2.96 5.60 -22.29
C PRO A 189 1.92 6.35 -23.11
N ILE A 190 0.94 6.98 -22.46
CA ILE A 190 -0.15 7.70 -23.14
C ILE A 190 0.10 9.20 -23.24
N LEU A 191 1.15 9.72 -22.61
CA LEU A 191 1.50 11.13 -22.69
C LEU A 191 2.19 11.46 -24.02
N PRO A 192 1.91 12.67 -24.60
CA PRO A 192 2.70 13.19 -25.72
C PRO A 192 4.16 13.32 -25.31
N TYR A 193 5.08 13.13 -26.30
CA TYR A 193 6.53 13.13 -26.08
C TYR A 193 7.03 14.34 -25.26
N ASN A 194 6.58 15.55 -25.61
CA ASN A 194 6.99 16.78 -24.92
C ASN A 194 6.55 16.81 -23.45
N ALA A 195 5.33 16.36 -23.16
CA ALA A 195 4.80 16.31 -21.80
C ALA A 195 5.56 15.27 -20.95
N LYS A 196 5.90 14.13 -21.56
CA LYS A 196 6.70 13.08 -20.93
C LYS A 196 8.10 13.58 -20.57
N MET A 197 8.81 14.20 -21.53
CA MET A 197 10.15 14.74 -21.30
C MET A 197 10.11 15.80 -20.19
N TRP A 198 9.14 16.72 -20.26
CA TRP A 198 8.96 17.75 -19.24
C TRP A 198 8.74 17.16 -17.85
N LEU A 199 7.92 16.10 -17.73
CA LEU A 199 7.65 15.44 -16.45
C LEU A 199 8.91 14.76 -15.89
N MET A 200 9.70 14.11 -16.76
CA MET A 200 10.96 13.47 -16.38
C MET A 200 12.02 14.50 -15.96
N ASP A 201 12.13 15.60 -16.67
CA ASP A 201 13.09 16.67 -16.35
C ASP A 201 12.76 17.39 -15.03
N HIS A 202 11.48 17.38 -14.63
CA HIS A 202 11.00 18.03 -13.42
C HIS A 202 10.64 17.05 -12.29
N GLU A 203 11.09 15.81 -12.36
CA GLU A 203 10.79 14.78 -11.36
C GLU A 203 11.08 15.25 -9.93
N ARG A 204 12.22 15.92 -9.69
CA ARG A 204 12.57 16.45 -8.37
C ARG A 204 11.57 17.48 -7.84
N MET A 205 11.04 18.33 -8.72
CA MET A 205 10.01 19.30 -8.34
C MET A 205 8.74 18.59 -7.89
N PHE A 206 8.34 17.52 -8.58
CA PHE A 206 7.17 16.72 -8.21
C PHE A 206 7.36 16.01 -6.87
N TYR A 207 8.56 15.55 -6.54
CA TYR A 207 8.86 15.04 -5.20
C TYR A 207 8.61 16.08 -4.11
N PHE A 208 9.03 17.33 -4.31
CA PHE A 208 8.77 18.40 -3.34
C PHE A 208 7.28 18.76 -3.26
N ILE A 209 6.58 18.83 -4.39
CA ILE A 209 5.15 19.06 -4.44
C ILE A 209 4.41 17.95 -3.69
N PHE A 210 4.78 16.70 -3.93
CA PHE A 210 4.24 15.53 -3.24
C PHE A 210 4.40 15.65 -1.71
N LEU A 211 5.61 15.98 -1.23
CA LEU A 211 5.88 16.17 0.19
C LEU A 211 5.03 17.30 0.80
N ILE A 212 4.89 18.42 0.11
CA ILE A 212 4.07 19.56 0.57
C ILE A 212 2.60 19.14 0.68
N ILE A 213 2.04 18.52 -0.37
CA ILE A 213 0.65 18.04 -0.40
C ILE A 213 0.40 17.03 0.72
N TRP A 214 1.38 16.20 1.02
CA TRP A 214 1.29 15.20 2.09
C TRP A 214 1.33 15.84 3.48
N ILE A 215 2.35 16.67 3.75
CA ILE A 215 2.54 17.33 5.06
C ILE A 215 1.38 18.27 5.40
N THR A 216 0.78 18.92 4.41
CA THR A 216 -0.37 19.80 4.60
C THR A 216 -1.70 19.07 4.81
N GLY A 217 -1.73 17.74 4.65
CA GLY A 217 -2.95 16.93 4.76
C GLY A 217 -3.93 17.08 3.58
N ILE A 218 -3.58 17.88 2.56
CA ILE A 218 -4.42 18.07 1.36
C ILE A 218 -4.67 16.73 0.68
N ALA A 219 -3.64 15.87 0.59
CA ALA A 219 -3.77 14.53 0.02
C ALA A 219 -4.87 13.72 0.72
N GLY A 220 -4.91 13.71 2.04
CA GLY A 220 -5.92 13.00 2.83
C GLY A 220 -7.34 13.48 2.48
N ASN A 221 -7.57 14.79 2.45
CA ASN A 221 -8.87 15.36 2.14
C ASN A 221 -9.36 15.04 0.72
N LEU A 222 -8.46 14.96 -0.26
CA LEU A 222 -8.79 14.62 -1.64
C LEU A 222 -9.03 13.13 -1.86
N ILE A 223 -8.26 12.27 -1.17
CA ILE A 223 -8.26 10.83 -1.39
C ILE A 223 -9.29 10.12 -0.51
N SER A 224 -9.53 10.60 0.71
CA SER A 224 -10.46 9.96 1.66
C SER A 224 -11.87 9.72 1.09
N PRO A 225 -12.50 10.64 0.35
CA PRO A 225 -13.81 10.37 -0.25
C PRO A 225 -13.77 9.24 -1.28
N ILE A 226 -12.66 9.11 -2.04
CA ILE A 226 -12.48 8.05 -3.03
C ILE A 226 -12.33 6.71 -2.33
N ILE A 227 -11.46 6.65 -1.30
CA ILE A 227 -11.27 5.44 -0.49
C ILE A 227 -12.58 5.03 0.17
N GLY A 228 -13.30 5.96 0.79
CA GLY A 228 -14.60 5.72 1.43
C GLY A 228 -15.62 5.16 0.46
N GLY A 229 -15.79 5.80 -0.69
CA GLY A 229 -16.72 5.35 -1.73
C GLY A 229 -16.36 3.98 -2.31
N MET A 230 -15.09 3.69 -2.53
CA MET A 230 -14.63 2.38 -2.99
C MET A 230 -14.84 1.30 -1.91
N THR A 231 -14.52 1.59 -0.65
CA THR A 231 -14.74 0.68 0.47
C THR A 231 -16.22 0.34 0.61
N GLU A 232 -17.08 1.35 0.60
CA GLU A 232 -18.54 1.18 0.67
C GLU A 232 -19.05 0.38 -0.53
N GLY A 233 -18.60 0.70 -1.74
CA GLY A 233 -18.97 -0.02 -2.96
C GLY A 233 -18.61 -1.51 -2.91
N ILE A 234 -17.38 -1.84 -2.52
CA ILE A 234 -16.89 -3.22 -2.40
C ILE A 234 -17.66 -3.97 -1.31
N LEU A 235 -17.89 -3.35 -0.16
CA LEU A 235 -18.66 -3.95 0.93
C LEU A 235 -20.12 -4.18 0.54
N ASN A 236 -20.75 -3.21 -0.12
CA ASN A 236 -22.14 -3.33 -0.59
C ASN A 236 -22.31 -4.45 -1.63
N LEU A 237 -21.37 -4.59 -2.57
CA LEU A 237 -21.34 -5.70 -3.50
C LEU A 237 -21.17 -7.04 -2.78
N SER A 238 -20.24 -7.12 -1.85
CA SER A 238 -19.99 -8.32 -1.04
C SER A 238 -21.21 -8.69 -0.19
N MET A 239 -21.85 -7.72 0.49
CA MET A 239 -23.08 -7.93 1.24
C MET A 239 -24.21 -8.44 0.35
N GLY A 240 -24.32 -7.93 -0.88
CA GLY A 240 -25.28 -8.42 -1.86
C GLY A 240 -25.09 -9.90 -2.20
N ILE A 241 -23.84 -10.36 -2.37
CA ILE A 241 -23.50 -11.77 -2.64
C ILE A 241 -23.97 -12.67 -1.48
N PHE A 242 -23.83 -12.22 -0.24
CA PHE A 242 -24.22 -12.99 0.95
C PHE A 242 -25.68 -12.77 1.39
N GLY A 243 -26.45 -11.93 0.67
CA GLY A 243 -27.84 -11.64 1.05
C GLY A 243 -27.96 -10.93 2.40
N LEU A 244 -27.04 -10.03 2.71
CA LEU A 244 -26.99 -9.25 3.97
C LEU A 244 -27.62 -7.85 3.79
N ARG A 245 -28.33 -7.60 2.71
CA ARG A 245 -29.08 -6.37 2.45
C ARG A 245 -30.45 -6.42 3.08
#